data_718c2744f07a86bd6539cfae06107e9d
#
_entry.id   718c2744f07a86bd6539cfae06107e9d
#
_cell.length_a   1.000
_cell.length_b   1.000
_cell.length_c   1.000
_cell.angle_alpha   90.00
_cell.angle_beta   90.00
_cell.angle_gamma   90.00
#
_symmetry.space_group_name_H-M   'P 1'
#
loop_
_entity.id
_entity.type
_entity.pdbx_description
1 polymer ?
#
loop_
_entity_poly.entity_id
_entity_poly.type
_entity_poly.pdbx_seq_one_letter_code
_entity_poly.pdbx_strand_id
1 'polypeptide(L)'
;EKTNGSSFETVRPQVEDTELLPSLNKQNVVVEGTAPQRQGILMQLLIASFPVLLIILLFMFFMRNMGGGAGGKNGPMSFGKSKAKMLSEDQIKVTFADVAGCDEAKQEVVEIVDFLKDPAKFKRLGATIPRGVLMVGPPGTGKTLLAKAIAGEAKVPFFSISGSDFVEMFVGVGASRVRDMFEQAKRHAPCIIFIDEI
;
A
#
# COMPACT_ATOMS: atom_id res chain seq x y z
N GLU A 1 -34.75 -35.23 56.47
CA GLU A 1 -35.16 -34.44 57.68
C GLU A 1 -33.92 -34.07 58.45
N LYS A 2 -33.64 -32.79 58.56
CA LYS A 2 -32.63 -32.32 59.49
C LYS A 2 -33.38 -31.86 60.76
N THR A 3 -33.41 -32.73 61.72
CA THR A 3 -34.04 -32.52 63.04
C THR A 3 -33.34 -31.44 63.88
N ASN A 4 -32.31 -30.73 63.32
CA ASN A 4 -31.47 -29.80 64.07
C ASN A 4 -31.75 -28.32 63.77
N GLY A 5 -32.90 -27.97 63.24
CA GLY A 5 -33.23 -26.53 62.93
C GLY A 5 -32.36 -25.88 61.86
N SER A 6 -31.58 -26.62 61.08
CA SER A 6 -30.77 -26.09 60.01
C SER A 6 -31.54 -25.94 58.71
N SER A 7 -31.54 -24.77 58.10
CA SER A 7 -32.07 -24.52 56.76
C SER A 7 -31.17 -25.09 55.70
N PHE A 8 -31.74 -25.55 54.59
CA PHE A 8 -30.99 -25.95 53.40
C PHE A 8 -31.65 -25.31 52.18
N GLU A 9 -30.84 -25.03 51.19
CA GLU A 9 -31.28 -24.46 49.91
C GLU A 9 -31.24 -25.56 48.83
N THR A 10 -32.29 -25.64 48.05
CA THR A 10 -32.35 -26.56 46.91
C THR A 10 -33.03 -25.91 45.73
N VAL A 11 -32.67 -26.32 44.54
CA VAL A 11 -33.28 -25.81 43.30
C VAL A 11 -34.37 -26.79 42.87
N ARG A 12 -35.59 -26.29 42.74
CA ARG A 12 -36.71 -27.07 42.23
C ARG A 12 -36.53 -27.30 40.73
N PRO A 13 -36.45 -28.56 40.22
CA PRO A 13 -36.45 -28.84 38.78
C PRO A 13 -37.79 -28.32 38.19
N GLN A 14 -37.76 -27.90 36.93
CA GLN A 14 -38.94 -27.39 36.20
C GLN A 14 -39.88 -28.51 35.75
N VAL A 15 -40.22 -29.41 36.66
CA VAL A 15 -41.18 -30.48 36.44
C VAL A 15 -42.40 -30.16 37.31
N GLU A 16 -43.61 -30.26 36.75
CA GLU A 16 -44.84 -30.09 37.50
C GLU A 16 -45.02 -31.26 38.49
N ASP A 17 -44.54 -31.03 39.69
CA ASP A 17 -44.80 -31.96 40.80
C ASP A 17 -45.86 -31.35 41.70
N THR A 18 -47.09 -31.83 41.57
CA THR A 18 -48.28 -31.36 42.32
C THR A 18 -48.32 -31.88 43.70
N GLU A 19 -47.55 -32.91 44.07
CA GLU A 19 -47.59 -33.57 45.38
C GLU A 19 -46.51 -33.08 46.36
N LEU A 20 -45.47 -32.43 45.86
CA LEU A 20 -44.34 -31.98 46.69
C LEU A 20 -44.76 -30.97 47.76
N LEU A 21 -45.47 -29.93 47.37
CA LEU A 21 -45.89 -28.88 48.30
C LEU A 21 -46.88 -29.37 49.36
N PRO A 22 -47.92 -30.18 49.03
CA PRO A 22 -48.79 -30.79 50.03
C PRO A 22 -48.05 -31.71 50.99
N SER A 23 -47.08 -32.44 50.54
CA SER A 23 -46.26 -33.38 51.35
C SER A 23 -45.37 -32.64 52.34
N LEU A 24 -44.74 -31.54 51.92
CA LEU A 24 -43.91 -30.69 52.77
C LEU A 24 -44.75 -29.99 53.83
N ASN A 25 -45.95 -29.52 53.47
CA ASN A 25 -46.86 -28.88 54.39
C ASN A 25 -47.42 -29.84 55.46
N LYS A 26 -47.64 -31.09 55.12
CA LYS A 26 -48.03 -32.14 56.10
C LYS A 26 -46.95 -32.43 57.13
N GLN A 27 -45.70 -32.16 56.82
CA GLN A 27 -44.55 -32.39 57.71
C GLN A 27 -44.10 -31.11 58.44
N ASN A 28 -44.92 -30.01 58.42
CA ASN A 28 -44.61 -28.73 59.01
C ASN A 28 -43.28 -28.10 58.58
N VAL A 29 -42.87 -28.33 57.34
CA VAL A 29 -41.68 -27.70 56.76
C VAL A 29 -42.05 -26.33 56.22
N VAL A 30 -41.40 -25.31 56.72
CA VAL A 30 -41.57 -23.93 56.23
C VAL A 30 -40.79 -23.81 54.91
N VAL A 31 -41.50 -23.56 53.80
CA VAL A 31 -40.91 -23.43 52.48
C VAL A 31 -40.90 -21.93 52.10
N GLU A 32 -39.71 -21.36 52.01
CA GLU A 32 -39.50 -20.02 51.48
C GLU A 32 -38.99 -20.10 50.03
N GLY A 33 -39.77 -19.52 49.12
CA GLY A 33 -39.36 -19.39 47.71
C GLY A 33 -38.59 -18.12 47.48
N THR A 34 -37.30 -18.20 47.20
CA THR A 34 -36.51 -17.07 46.69
C THR A 34 -36.72 -16.94 45.19
N ALA A 35 -37.16 -15.75 44.77
CA ALA A 35 -37.25 -15.46 43.34
C ALA A 35 -35.84 -15.55 42.68
N PRO A 36 -35.70 -16.16 41.50
CA PRO A 36 -34.43 -16.20 40.81
C PRO A 36 -33.95 -14.75 40.59
N GLN A 37 -32.71 -14.48 40.96
CA GLN A 37 -32.10 -13.16 40.70
C GLN A 37 -32.09 -12.97 39.16
N ARG A 38 -33.04 -12.20 38.67
CA ARG A 38 -33.02 -11.75 37.29
C ARG A 38 -31.81 -10.84 37.13
N GLN A 39 -30.76 -11.32 36.50
CA GLN A 39 -29.69 -10.47 36.07
C GLN A 39 -30.31 -9.31 35.29
N GLY A 40 -29.94 -8.08 35.66
CA GLY A 40 -30.53 -6.91 35.04
C GLY A 40 -30.42 -6.96 33.53
N ILE A 41 -31.48 -6.58 32.84
CA ILE A 41 -31.56 -6.61 31.36
C ILE A 41 -30.33 -5.95 30.72
N LEU A 42 -29.78 -4.93 31.36
CA LEU A 42 -28.54 -4.28 30.95
C LEU A 42 -27.33 -5.22 30.96
N MET A 43 -27.20 -6.06 32.01
CA MET A 43 -26.07 -7.00 32.12
C MET A 43 -26.18 -8.12 31.09
N GLN A 44 -27.38 -8.59 30.81
CA GLN A 44 -27.68 -9.60 29.82
C GLN A 44 -27.41 -9.06 28.40
N LEU A 45 -27.79 -7.81 28.13
CA LEU A 45 -27.50 -7.13 26.85
C LEU A 45 -26.00 -6.93 26.64
N LEU A 46 -25.28 -6.58 27.71
CA LEU A 46 -23.82 -6.37 27.67
C LEU A 46 -23.09 -7.67 27.40
N ILE A 47 -23.48 -8.77 28.04
CA ILE A 47 -22.90 -10.09 27.80
C ILE A 47 -23.20 -10.58 26.38
N ALA A 48 -24.43 -10.35 25.89
CA ALA A 48 -24.83 -10.76 24.53
C ALA A 48 -24.13 -9.92 23.43
N SER A 49 -23.86 -8.63 23.69
CA SER A 49 -23.18 -7.75 22.73
C SER A 49 -21.66 -7.91 22.71
N PHE A 50 -21.07 -8.44 23.80
CA PHE A 50 -19.61 -8.56 23.95
C PHE A 50 -18.92 -9.32 22.79
N PRO A 51 -19.39 -10.51 22.34
CA PRO A 51 -18.75 -11.23 21.23
C PRO A 51 -18.84 -10.46 19.91
N VAL A 52 -19.95 -9.75 19.66
CA VAL A 52 -20.13 -8.95 18.45
C VAL A 52 -19.17 -7.76 18.46
N LEU A 53 -19.06 -7.08 19.60
CA LEU A 53 -18.16 -5.95 19.78
C LEU A 53 -16.70 -6.37 19.65
N LEU A 54 -16.34 -7.55 20.16
CA LEU A 54 -15.01 -8.13 20.03
C LEU A 54 -14.68 -8.45 18.58
N ILE A 55 -15.62 -9.03 17.81
CA ILE A 55 -15.45 -9.30 16.38
C ILE A 55 -15.25 -7.99 15.61
N ILE A 56 -16.03 -6.95 15.88
CA ILE A 56 -15.90 -5.63 15.25
C ILE A 56 -14.52 -5.02 15.56
N LEU A 57 -14.07 -5.11 16.82
CA LEU A 57 -12.77 -4.59 17.25
C LEU A 57 -11.62 -5.34 16.59
N LEU A 58 -11.73 -6.68 16.51
CA LEU A 58 -10.76 -7.55 15.85
C LEU A 58 -10.72 -7.29 14.35
N PHE A 59 -11.88 -7.09 13.70
CA PHE A 59 -12.00 -6.73 12.29
C PHE A 59 -11.40 -5.34 12.03
N MET A 60 -11.67 -4.35 12.89
CA MET A 60 -11.11 -3.01 12.81
C MET A 60 -9.59 -3.01 13.03
N PHE A 61 -9.10 -3.81 14.00
CA PHE A 61 -7.67 -4.03 14.21
C PHE A 61 -7.00 -4.71 13.02
N PHE A 62 -7.65 -5.71 12.43
CA PHE A 62 -7.16 -6.41 11.25
C PHE A 62 -7.18 -5.52 10.00
N MET A 63 -8.26 -4.73 9.81
CA MET A 63 -8.31 -3.69 8.77
C MET A 63 -7.25 -2.61 8.97
N ARG A 64 -6.98 -2.20 10.21
CA ARG A 64 -5.92 -1.22 10.50
C ARG A 64 -4.53 -1.79 10.26
N ASN A 65 -4.30 -3.07 10.54
CA ASN A 65 -3.02 -3.75 10.28
C ASN A 65 -2.86 -4.20 8.82
N MET A 66 -3.93 -4.62 8.15
CA MET A 66 -3.93 -4.89 6.70
C MET A 66 -4.23 -3.65 5.87
N GLY A 67 -4.90 -2.67 6.46
CA GLY A 67 -5.34 -1.45 5.82
C GLY A 67 -4.42 -0.26 6.06
N GLY A 68 -3.15 -0.49 6.06
CA GLY A 68 -2.21 0.55 5.68
C GLY A 68 -2.56 1.03 4.26
N GLY A 69 -3.74 1.61 4.11
CA GLY A 69 -4.19 2.33 2.95
C GLY A 69 -4.94 1.50 1.92
N ALA A 70 -6.18 1.87 1.71
CA ALA A 70 -6.83 1.77 0.40
C ALA A 70 -6.01 2.49 -0.71
N GLY A 71 -4.79 2.95 -0.40
CA GLY A 71 -3.74 3.50 -1.25
C GLY A 71 -2.41 2.77 -1.12
N GLY A 72 -2.35 1.57 -0.51
CA GLY A 72 -1.12 0.78 -0.42
C GLY A 72 -0.58 0.43 -1.80
N LYS A 73 0.70 0.69 -2.01
CA LYS A 73 1.50 0.50 -3.24
C LYS A 73 1.39 -0.89 -3.89
N ASN A 74 0.71 -1.86 -3.28
CA ASN A 74 0.63 -3.26 -3.72
C ASN A 74 -0.81 -3.82 -3.82
N GLY A 75 -1.84 -2.97 -3.97
CA GLY A 75 -3.20 -3.45 -4.25
C GLY A 75 -3.34 -4.02 -5.66
N PRO A 76 -4.36 -4.85 -5.95
CA PRO A 76 -4.59 -5.44 -7.28
C PRO A 76 -4.79 -4.40 -8.39
N MET A 77 -5.02 -3.12 -8.06
CA MET A 77 -5.04 -2.01 -9.02
C MET A 77 -3.66 -1.42 -9.35
N SER A 78 -2.56 -1.93 -8.78
CA SER A 78 -1.21 -1.42 -9.06
C SER A 78 -0.56 -2.02 -10.32
N PHE A 79 -1.23 -2.91 -11.03
CA PHE A 79 -0.69 -3.54 -12.27
C PHE A 79 -0.37 -2.54 -13.38
N GLY A 80 -1.01 -1.38 -13.38
CA GLY A 80 -0.74 -0.33 -14.37
C GLY A 80 0.34 0.68 -13.99
N LYS A 81 0.90 0.61 -12.77
CA LYS A 81 1.94 1.56 -12.37
C LYS A 81 3.27 1.24 -13.03
N SER A 82 3.94 2.28 -13.50
CA SER A 82 5.27 2.16 -14.09
C SER A 82 6.29 1.61 -13.10
N LYS A 83 7.09 0.66 -13.55
CA LYS A 83 8.30 0.18 -12.85
C LYS A 83 9.52 1.05 -13.11
N ALA A 84 9.35 2.19 -13.78
CA ALA A 84 10.45 3.10 -14.08
C ALA A 84 11.17 3.48 -12.78
N LYS A 85 12.47 3.31 -12.77
CA LYS A 85 13.33 3.69 -11.66
C LYS A 85 13.69 5.17 -11.80
N MET A 86 13.12 6.00 -10.94
CA MET A 86 13.52 7.39 -10.82
C MET A 86 14.81 7.47 -9.98
N LEU A 87 15.85 8.05 -10.54
CA LEU A 87 17.05 8.48 -9.82
C LEU A 87 16.96 9.99 -9.66
N SER A 88 16.88 10.47 -8.43
CA SER A 88 16.93 11.89 -8.14
C SER A 88 18.31 12.46 -8.45
N GLU A 89 18.39 13.75 -8.65
CA GLU A 89 19.62 14.50 -8.98
C GLU A 89 20.78 14.12 -8.06
N ASP A 90 20.55 14.07 -6.74
CA ASP A 90 21.56 13.72 -5.73
C ASP A 90 22.10 12.29 -5.84
N GLN A 91 21.38 11.40 -6.51
CA GLN A 91 21.77 10.00 -6.70
C GLN A 91 22.62 9.78 -7.96
N ILE A 92 22.64 10.74 -8.87
CA ILE A 92 23.38 10.66 -10.13
C ILE A 92 24.74 11.35 -9.93
N LYS A 93 25.74 10.55 -9.57
CA LYS A 93 27.11 11.05 -9.40
C LYS A 93 27.95 10.97 -10.67
N VAL A 94 27.43 10.37 -11.73
CA VAL A 94 28.12 10.15 -12.99
C VAL A 94 28.08 11.42 -13.84
N THR A 95 29.24 11.84 -14.35
CA THR A 95 29.43 13.02 -15.22
C THR A 95 30.14 12.61 -16.49
N PHE A 96 30.36 13.55 -17.42
CA PHE A 96 31.15 13.29 -18.64
C PHE A 96 32.62 12.92 -18.37
N ALA A 97 33.15 13.26 -17.20
CA ALA A 97 34.49 12.85 -16.78
C ALA A 97 34.61 11.33 -16.58
N ASP A 98 33.51 10.69 -16.22
CA ASP A 98 33.45 9.24 -15.97
C ASP A 98 33.25 8.42 -17.26
N VAL A 99 33.00 9.10 -18.39
CA VAL A 99 32.79 8.49 -19.68
C VAL A 99 34.03 8.66 -20.55
N ALA A 100 34.71 7.59 -20.90
CA ALA A 100 35.89 7.62 -21.75
C ALA A 100 35.63 7.12 -23.18
N GLY A 101 36.36 7.61 -24.13
CA GLY A 101 36.44 7.02 -25.46
C GLY A 101 35.25 7.27 -26.40
N CYS A 102 34.40 8.26 -26.16
CA CYS A 102 33.28 8.62 -27.05
C CYS A 102 33.14 10.15 -27.17
N ASP A 103 34.22 10.83 -27.50
CA ASP A 103 34.28 12.30 -27.51
C ASP A 103 33.33 12.92 -28.52
N GLU A 104 33.15 12.31 -29.68
CA GLU A 104 32.19 12.74 -30.70
C GLU A 104 30.75 12.67 -30.17
N ALA A 105 30.37 11.53 -29.58
CA ALA A 105 29.04 11.39 -29.00
C ALA A 105 28.79 12.36 -27.83
N LYS A 106 29.84 12.67 -27.06
CA LYS A 106 29.75 13.70 -26.01
C LYS A 106 29.49 15.09 -26.59
N GLN A 107 30.20 15.45 -27.67
CA GLN A 107 30.04 16.74 -28.35
C GLN A 107 28.61 16.91 -28.88
N GLU A 108 28.04 15.90 -29.48
CA GLU A 108 26.64 15.95 -29.98
C GLU A 108 25.61 16.17 -28.90
N VAL A 109 25.85 15.67 -27.68
CA VAL A 109 24.87 15.79 -26.58
C VAL A 109 25.11 17.03 -25.67
N VAL A 110 26.20 17.76 -25.84
CA VAL A 110 26.50 18.98 -25.07
C VAL A 110 25.39 20.01 -25.22
N GLU A 111 24.90 20.22 -26.45
CA GLU A 111 23.80 21.17 -26.69
C GLU A 111 22.53 20.81 -25.91
N ILE A 112 22.26 19.51 -25.75
CA ILE A 112 21.11 19.01 -24.97
C ILE A 112 21.32 19.28 -23.49
N VAL A 113 22.53 19.07 -22.98
CA VAL A 113 22.90 19.40 -21.60
C VAL A 113 22.73 20.88 -21.32
N ASP A 114 23.21 21.75 -22.21
CA ASP A 114 23.08 23.17 -22.07
C ASP A 114 21.62 23.65 -22.11
N PHE A 115 20.82 23.05 -22.98
CA PHE A 115 19.37 23.30 -22.99
C PHE A 115 18.69 22.85 -21.69
N LEU A 116 19.03 21.69 -21.14
CA LEU A 116 18.46 21.22 -19.89
C LEU A 116 18.85 22.08 -18.70
N LYS A 117 20.09 22.65 -18.72
CA LYS A 117 20.57 23.60 -17.69
C LYS A 117 19.83 24.96 -17.75
N ASP A 118 19.61 25.50 -18.94
CA ASP A 118 18.93 26.77 -19.13
C ASP A 118 17.99 26.78 -20.35
N PRO A 119 16.79 26.18 -20.23
CA PRO A 119 15.81 26.16 -21.31
C PRO A 119 15.33 27.57 -21.74
N ALA A 120 15.38 28.56 -20.82
CA ALA A 120 14.88 29.88 -21.09
C ALA A 120 15.79 30.67 -22.09
N LYS A 121 17.09 30.43 -22.03
CA LYS A 121 18.07 31.03 -22.98
C LYS A 121 17.75 30.60 -24.40
N PHE A 122 17.54 29.30 -24.64
CA PHE A 122 17.27 28.76 -25.98
C PHE A 122 15.92 29.22 -26.54
N LYS A 123 14.89 29.28 -25.69
CA LYS A 123 13.58 29.83 -26.10
C LYS A 123 13.65 31.26 -26.56
N ARG A 124 14.46 32.11 -25.90
CA ARG A 124 14.64 33.52 -26.31
C ARG A 124 15.36 33.64 -27.66
N LEU A 125 16.23 32.70 -27.98
CA LEU A 125 16.95 32.65 -29.27
C LEU A 125 16.11 32.02 -30.40
N GLY A 126 14.89 31.53 -30.10
CA GLY A 126 14.06 30.85 -31.08
C GLY A 126 14.59 29.48 -31.51
N ALA A 127 15.56 28.93 -30.78
CA ALA A 127 16.13 27.62 -31.08
C ALA A 127 15.15 26.49 -30.75
N THR A 128 15.03 25.54 -31.67
CA THR A 128 14.30 24.29 -31.45
C THR A 128 15.30 23.18 -31.19
N ILE A 129 15.29 22.65 -29.98
CA ILE A 129 16.18 21.53 -29.60
C ILE A 129 15.43 20.19 -29.74
N PRO A 130 16.14 19.14 -30.22
CA PRO A 130 15.57 17.81 -30.31
C PRO A 130 15.05 17.34 -28.95
N ARG A 131 13.82 16.81 -28.91
CA ARG A 131 13.21 16.31 -27.66
C ARG A 131 13.55 14.84 -27.37
N GLY A 132 14.28 14.21 -28.28
CA GLY A 132 14.72 12.84 -28.12
C GLY A 132 15.99 12.57 -28.93
N VAL A 133 16.78 11.64 -28.43
CA VAL A 133 18.03 11.16 -29.03
C VAL A 133 17.99 9.67 -29.10
N LEU A 134 18.39 9.11 -30.23
CA LEU A 134 18.58 7.68 -30.43
C LEU A 134 20.05 7.30 -30.26
N MET A 135 20.35 6.46 -29.27
CA MET A 135 21.71 5.94 -29.07
C MET A 135 21.83 4.56 -29.68
N VAL A 136 22.63 4.43 -30.72
CA VAL A 136 22.87 3.16 -31.47
C VAL A 136 24.28 2.67 -31.20
N GLY A 137 24.43 1.37 -30.99
CA GLY A 137 25.75 0.75 -30.80
C GLY A 137 25.65 -0.66 -30.24
N PRO A 138 26.72 -1.45 -30.30
CA PRO A 138 26.79 -2.80 -29.74
C PRO A 138 26.51 -2.82 -28.22
N PRO A 139 26.12 -3.96 -27.64
CA PRO A 139 26.00 -4.09 -26.20
C PRO A 139 27.34 -3.82 -25.50
N GLY A 140 27.31 -3.24 -24.30
CA GLY A 140 28.51 -2.95 -23.51
C GLY A 140 29.30 -1.69 -23.91
N THR A 141 28.87 -0.90 -24.91
CA THR A 141 29.56 0.34 -25.35
C THR A 141 29.31 1.56 -24.43
N GLY A 142 28.58 1.40 -23.35
CA GLY A 142 28.39 2.48 -22.37
C GLY A 142 27.19 3.41 -22.65
N LYS A 143 26.23 3.03 -23.51
CA LYS A 143 25.03 3.85 -23.82
C LYS A 143 24.29 4.31 -22.57
N THR A 144 24.00 3.38 -21.66
CA THR A 144 23.33 3.68 -20.38
C THR A 144 24.18 4.58 -19.47
N LEU A 145 25.53 4.43 -19.52
CA LEU A 145 26.45 5.28 -18.76
C LEU A 145 26.43 6.71 -19.29
N LEU A 146 26.50 6.87 -20.62
CA LEU A 146 26.44 8.18 -21.28
C LEU A 146 25.10 8.88 -20.97
N ALA A 147 23.96 8.15 -21.03
CA ALA A 147 22.66 8.72 -20.68
C ALA A 147 22.60 9.23 -19.24
N LYS A 148 23.19 8.48 -18.29
CA LYS A 148 23.30 8.94 -16.89
C LYS A 148 24.25 10.12 -16.75
N ALA A 149 25.34 10.16 -17.51
CA ALA A 149 26.28 11.28 -17.51
C ALA A 149 25.64 12.58 -18.01
N ILE A 150 24.80 12.50 -19.04
CA ILE A 150 24.00 13.64 -19.52
C ILE A 150 23.12 14.19 -18.39
N ALA A 151 22.42 13.32 -17.66
CA ALA A 151 21.56 13.74 -16.56
C ALA A 151 22.35 14.33 -15.40
N GLY A 152 23.47 13.73 -15.03
CA GLY A 152 24.36 14.22 -13.98
C GLY A 152 25.01 15.55 -14.33
N GLU A 153 25.43 15.73 -15.59
CA GLU A 153 26.00 16.98 -16.08
C GLU A 153 24.96 18.09 -16.13
N ALA A 154 23.72 17.77 -16.56
CA ALA A 154 22.60 18.69 -16.60
C ALA A 154 21.97 18.96 -15.23
N LYS A 155 22.26 18.11 -14.22
CA LYS A 155 21.65 18.14 -12.87
C LYS A 155 20.13 18.06 -12.94
N VAL A 156 19.61 17.07 -13.66
CA VAL A 156 18.17 16.83 -13.81
C VAL A 156 17.83 15.40 -13.41
N PRO A 157 16.60 15.14 -12.95
CA PRO A 157 16.13 13.79 -12.64
C PRO A 157 16.21 12.84 -13.85
N PHE A 158 16.54 11.59 -13.58
CA PHE A 158 16.71 10.55 -14.59
C PHE A 158 15.73 9.41 -14.34
N PHE A 159 14.88 9.14 -15.32
CA PHE A 159 13.96 7.99 -15.33
C PHE A 159 14.52 6.92 -16.24
N SER A 160 14.67 5.69 -15.74
CA SER A 160 15.15 4.55 -16.53
C SER A 160 14.12 3.42 -16.51
N ILE A 161 13.86 2.89 -17.70
CA ILE A 161 12.99 1.73 -17.91
C ILE A 161 13.55 0.90 -19.06
N SER A 162 13.35 -0.43 -19.02
CA SER A 162 13.67 -1.30 -20.14
C SER A 162 12.49 -1.38 -21.11
N GLY A 163 12.77 -1.46 -22.41
CA GLY A 163 11.75 -1.72 -23.43
C GLY A 163 10.99 -3.01 -23.17
N SER A 164 11.64 -4.03 -22.60
CA SER A 164 11.02 -5.29 -22.18
C SER A 164 9.92 -5.11 -21.12
N ASP A 165 10.00 -4.08 -20.28
CA ASP A 165 8.97 -3.78 -19.28
C ASP A 165 7.62 -3.36 -19.89
N PHE A 166 7.61 -3.00 -21.17
CA PHE A 166 6.39 -2.67 -21.92
C PHE A 166 5.75 -3.88 -22.60
N VAL A 167 6.52 -4.97 -22.78
CA VAL A 167 6.05 -6.22 -23.37
C VAL A 167 5.43 -7.06 -22.26
N GLU A 168 4.13 -6.89 -22.03
CA GLU A 168 3.41 -7.60 -20.97
C GLU A 168 2.41 -8.60 -21.58
N MET A 169 2.18 -9.70 -20.87
CA MET A 169 1.19 -10.71 -21.26
C MET A 169 -0.25 -10.20 -21.31
N PHE A 170 -0.53 -9.07 -20.65
CA PHE A 170 -1.87 -8.51 -20.57
C PHE A 170 -2.04 -7.31 -21.51
N VAL A 171 -3.06 -7.36 -22.34
CA VAL A 171 -3.41 -6.26 -23.26
C VAL A 171 -3.68 -4.97 -22.49
N GLY A 172 -3.02 -3.88 -22.89
CA GLY A 172 -3.23 -2.54 -22.32
C GLY A 172 -2.38 -2.18 -21.10
N VAL A 173 -1.74 -3.13 -20.44
CA VAL A 173 -0.89 -2.84 -19.26
C VAL A 173 0.36 -2.08 -19.66
N GLY A 174 1.02 -2.47 -20.75
CA GLY A 174 2.18 -1.76 -21.27
C GLY A 174 1.89 -0.29 -21.60
N ALA A 175 0.78 -0.02 -22.28
CA ALA A 175 0.37 1.35 -22.63
C ALA A 175 0.05 2.21 -21.41
N SER A 176 -0.54 1.64 -20.35
CA SER A 176 -0.80 2.39 -19.11
C SER A 176 0.49 2.71 -18.36
N ARG A 177 1.48 1.81 -18.36
CA ARG A 177 2.81 2.05 -17.77
C ARG A 177 3.57 3.18 -18.47
N VAL A 178 3.53 3.20 -19.80
CA VAL A 178 4.13 4.29 -20.58
C VAL A 178 3.50 5.63 -20.19
N ARG A 179 2.17 5.72 -20.16
CA ARG A 179 1.47 6.94 -19.76
C ARG A 179 1.83 7.38 -18.35
N ASP A 180 1.80 6.47 -17.39
CA ASP A 180 2.13 6.75 -16.00
C ASP A 180 3.57 7.27 -15.85
N MET A 181 4.54 6.67 -16.56
CA MET A 181 5.92 7.14 -16.58
C MET A 181 6.03 8.57 -17.12
N PHE A 182 5.39 8.87 -18.25
CA PHE A 182 5.42 10.22 -18.81
C PHE A 182 4.68 11.24 -17.93
N GLU A 183 3.61 10.85 -17.26
CA GLU A 183 2.94 11.72 -16.28
C GLU A 183 3.83 12.02 -15.07
N GLN A 184 4.54 11.03 -14.57
CA GLN A 184 5.52 11.23 -13.49
C GLN A 184 6.66 12.13 -13.94
N ALA A 185 7.22 11.90 -15.12
CA ALA A 185 8.30 12.71 -15.68
C ALA A 185 7.88 14.17 -15.89
N LYS A 186 6.67 14.42 -16.36
CA LYS A 186 6.13 15.80 -16.51
C LYS A 186 6.08 16.57 -15.20
N ARG A 187 5.84 15.89 -14.08
CA ARG A 187 5.82 16.52 -12.74
C ARG A 187 7.21 16.93 -12.26
N HIS A 188 8.26 16.31 -12.83
CA HIS A 188 9.66 16.55 -12.48
C HIS A 188 10.44 17.20 -13.62
N ALA A 189 9.76 17.85 -14.56
CA ALA A 189 10.40 18.53 -15.67
C ALA A 189 11.19 19.78 -15.21
N PRO A 190 12.41 20.02 -15.78
CA PRO A 190 13.06 19.25 -16.82
C PRO A 190 13.67 17.94 -16.30
N CYS A 191 13.56 16.84 -17.07
CA CYS A 191 14.06 15.53 -16.70
C CYS A 191 14.45 14.73 -17.96
N ILE A 192 15.21 13.65 -17.77
CA ILE A 192 15.55 12.70 -18.82
C ILE A 192 14.78 11.41 -18.60
N ILE A 193 14.18 10.90 -19.69
CA ILE A 193 13.59 9.56 -19.75
C ILE A 193 14.48 8.71 -20.65
N PHE A 194 15.08 7.67 -20.10
CA PHE A 194 15.90 6.71 -20.82
C PHE A 194 15.15 5.39 -20.95
N ILE A 195 14.96 4.97 -22.19
CA ILE A 195 14.34 3.69 -22.53
C ILE A 195 15.43 2.82 -23.12
N ASP A 196 15.83 1.80 -22.38
CA ASP A 196 16.86 0.85 -22.80
C ASP A 196 16.23 -0.32 -23.57
N GLU A 197 16.99 -0.93 -24.45
CA GLU A 197 16.56 -2.16 -25.16
C GLU A 197 15.23 -2.01 -25.91
N ILE A 198 15.10 -0.96 -26.74
CA ILE A 198 13.92 -0.73 -27.58
C ILE A 198 13.92 -1.71 -28.78
#